data_4fad32ae4b2cb933c2d5a653deebd53d
#
_entry.id   4fad32ae4b2cb933c2d5a653deebd53d
#
_cell.length_a   1.000
_cell.length_b   1.000
_cell.length_c   1.000
_cell.angle_alpha   90.00
_cell.angle_beta   90.00
_cell.angle_gamma   90.00
#
_symmetry.space_group_name_H-M   'P 1'
#
loop_
_entity.id
_entity.type
_entity.pdbx_description
1 polymer ?
#
loop_
_entity_poly.entity_id
_entity_poly.type
_entity_poly.pdbx_seq_one_letter_code
_entity_poly.pdbx_strand_id
1 'polypeptide(L)'
;FPYTTLFRSPNDPTNGGRALILLDKAGLLKLKDNKNIASTKADIVENPHNYQIVELEAAQLPRSFEDVDLATVNTNYALEAGLNPAKDALVLEDKESPYANIIAVRQGDENRPEIQKLVKALQSEEIKKFIAEKYKGAIVPAF
;
A
#
# COMPACT_ATOMS: atom_id res chain seq x y z
N PHE A 1 25.90 -21.20 -0.33
CA PHE A 1 24.46 -21.03 -0.63
C PHE A 1 24.22 -19.56 -0.91
N PRO A 2 23.60 -19.16 -2.05
CA PRO A 2 23.16 -17.79 -2.21
C PRO A 2 22.13 -17.51 -1.10
N TYR A 3 22.37 -16.49 -0.30
CA TYR A 3 21.42 -16.05 0.71
C TYR A 3 20.14 -15.65 -0.04
N THR A 4 19.06 -16.38 0.21
CA THR A 4 17.74 -16.06 -0.34
C THR A 4 17.11 -15.06 0.58
N THR A 5 16.87 -13.85 0.10
CA THR A 5 16.18 -12.82 0.87
C THR A 5 14.72 -13.20 1.02
N LEU A 6 14.28 -13.44 2.25
CA LEU A 6 12.91 -13.82 2.56
C LEU A 6 12.03 -12.57 2.61
N PHE A 7 11.03 -12.54 1.75
CA PHE A 7 10.08 -11.44 1.64
C PHE A 7 8.67 -11.90 1.98
N ARG A 8 7.98 -11.17 2.87
CA ARG A 8 6.57 -11.42 3.20
C ARG A 8 5.67 -10.42 2.52
N SER A 9 4.59 -10.89 1.92
CA SER A 9 3.55 -10.07 1.30
C SER A 9 2.15 -10.54 1.70
N PRO A 10 1.11 -9.67 1.59
CA PRO A 10 -0.27 -10.08 1.79
C PRO A 10 -0.69 -11.20 0.83
N ASN A 11 -1.53 -12.11 1.30
CA ASN A 11 -2.01 -13.27 0.52
C ASN A 11 -3.34 -13.00 -0.21
N ASP A 12 -4.00 -11.88 0.05
CA ASP A 12 -5.20 -11.51 -0.70
C ASP A 12 -4.86 -10.88 -2.05
N PRO A 13 -5.67 -11.09 -3.10
CA PRO A 13 -5.34 -10.64 -4.46
C PRO A 13 -5.10 -9.14 -4.58
N THR A 14 -5.87 -8.32 -3.85
CA THR A 14 -5.77 -6.86 -3.93
C THR A 14 -4.47 -6.36 -3.31
N ASN A 15 -4.19 -6.74 -2.07
CA ASN A 15 -2.98 -6.29 -1.39
C ASN A 15 -1.73 -7.00 -1.90
N GLY A 16 -1.84 -8.24 -2.38
CA GLY A 16 -0.75 -8.96 -3.04
C GLY A 16 -0.28 -8.25 -4.31
N GLY A 17 -1.20 -7.90 -5.21
CA GLY A 17 -0.89 -7.12 -6.41
C GLY A 17 -0.32 -5.75 -6.09
N ARG A 18 -0.89 -5.08 -5.09
CA ARG A 18 -0.40 -3.78 -4.58
C ARG A 18 1.05 -3.87 -4.07
N ALA A 19 1.36 -4.90 -3.29
CA ALA A 19 2.71 -5.14 -2.80
C ALA A 19 3.71 -5.31 -3.94
N LEU A 20 3.38 -6.09 -4.96
CA LEU A 20 4.23 -6.32 -6.13
C LEU A 20 4.47 -5.02 -6.92
N ILE A 21 3.45 -4.19 -7.12
CA ILE A 21 3.60 -2.88 -7.77
C ILE A 21 4.51 -1.97 -6.97
N LEU A 22 4.41 -1.96 -5.64
CA LEU A 22 5.31 -1.17 -4.78
C LEU A 22 6.75 -1.64 -4.92
N LEU A 23 7.00 -2.94 -4.97
CA LEU A 23 8.34 -3.51 -5.17
C LEU A 23 8.92 -3.18 -6.55
N ASP A 24 8.11 -3.21 -7.61
CA ASP A 24 8.51 -2.80 -8.95
C ASP A 24 8.90 -1.31 -8.97
N LYS A 25 8.08 -0.44 -8.41
CA LYS A 25 8.37 0.99 -8.26
C LYS A 25 9.64 1.26 -7.45
N ALA A 26 9.91 0.44 -6.46
CA ALA A 26 11.13 0.52 -5.65
C ALA A 26 12.39 -0.04 -6.37
N GLY A 27 12.23 -0.63 -7.56
CA GLY A 27 13.32 -1.23 -8.32
C GLY A 27 13.85 -2.54 -7.74
N LEU A 28 13.10 -3.19 -6.86
CA LEU A 28 13.51 -4.44 -6.21
C LEU A 28 13.21 -5.67 -7.08
N LEU A 29 12.19 -5.61 -7.88
CA LEU A 29 11.83 -6.61 -8.89
C LEU A 29 11.20 -5.89 -10.10
N LYS A 30 10.85 -6.64 -11.14
CA LYS A 30 10.14 -6.09 -12.29
C LYS A 30 8.95 -6.94 -12.66
N LEU A 31 7.82 -6.27 -12.86
CA LEU A 31 6.58 -6.86 -13.33
C LEU A 31 6.46 -6.75 -14.85
N LYS A 32 5.74 -7.68 -15.45
CA LYS A 32 5.35 -7.62 -16.85
C LYS A 32 4.55 -6.35 -17.19
N ASP A 33 3.66 -5.95 -16.28
CA ASP A 33 2.88 -4.72 -16.34
C ASP A 33 2.66 -4.19 -14.90
N ASN A 34 3.34 -3.13 -14.53
CA ASN A 34 3.25 -2.53 -13.20
C ASN A 34 2.01 -1.63 -13.00
N LYS A 35 1.12 -1.56 -13.98
CA LYS A 35 -0.21 -0.93 -13.85
C LYS A 35 -1.33 -1.94 -13.63
N ASN A 36 -1.04 -3.22 -13.82
CA ASN A 36 -2.01 -4.29 -13.56
C ASN A 36 -2.19 -4.52 -12.07
N ILE A 37 -3.29 -4.01 -11.51
CA ILE A 37 -3.64 -4.16 -10.08
C ILE A 37 -3.93 -5.62 -9.68
N ALA A 38 -4.11 -6.52 -10.62
CA ALA A 38 -4.31 -7.95 -10.39
C ALA A 38 -3.02 -8.76 -10.58
N SER A 39 -1.84 -8.12 -10.55
CA SER A 39 -0.56 -8.80 -10.69
C SER A 39 -0.34 -9.83 -9.60
N THR A 40 0.24 -10.94 -9.98
CA THR A 40 0.60 -12.07 -9.12
C THR A 40 2.10 -12.35 -9.21
N LYS A 41 2.61 -13.27 -8.40
CA LYS A 41 4.02 -13.71 -8.49
C LYS A 41 4.41 -14.24 -9.88
N ALA A 42 3.44 -14.77 -10.65
CA ALA A 42 3.68 -15.25 -12.01
C ALA A 42 3.97 -14.10 -13.02
N ASP A 43 3.65 -12.88 -12.66
CA ASP A 43 3.87 -11.69 -13.49
C ASP A 43 5.24 -11.05 -13.24
N ILE A 44 6.05 -11.59 -12.34
CA ILE A 44 7.43 -11.13 -12.09
C ILE A 44 8.31 -11.61 -13.24
N VAL A 45 8.90 -10.67 -13.97
CA VAL A 45 9.81 -10.95 -15.11
C VAL A 45 11.28 -10.83 -14.74
N GLU A 46 11.62 -10.04 -13.73
CA GLU A 46 12.96 -9.94 -13.18
C GLU A 46 12.93 -9.94 -11.64
N ASN A 47 13.78 -10.75 -11.04
CA ASN A 47 13.97 -10.83 -9.59
C ASN A 47 15.47 -10.95 -9.30
N PRO A 48 16.25 -9.85 -9.49
CA PRO A 48 17.71 -9.89 -9.46
C PRO A 48 18.30 -10.26 -8.10
N HIS A 49 17.55 -10.05 -7.03
CA HIS A 49 17.95 -10.34 -5.65
C HIS A 49 17.47 -11.70 -5.14
N ASN A 50 16.85 -12.51 -6.00
CA ASN A 50 16.29 -13.82 -5.62
C ASN A 50 15.35 -13.77 -4.41
N TYR A 51 14.48 -12.75 -4.32
CA TYR A 51 13.48 -12.68 -3.27
C TYR A 51 12.59 -13.91 -3.27
N GLN A 52 12.55 -14.61 -2.14
CA GLN A 52 11.56 -15.65 -1.89
C GLN A 52 10.30 -14.99 -1.31
N ILE A 53 9.31 -14.77 -2.17
CA ILE A 53 8.05 -14.13 -1.77
C ILE A 53 7.13 -15.18 -1.16
N VAL A 54 6.90 -15.08 0.14
CA VAL A 54 5.99 -15.92 0.91
C VAL A 54 4.80 -15.09 1.36
N GLU A 55 3.63 -15.49 0.92
CA GLU A 55 2.37 -14.80 1.20
C GLU A 55 1.81 -15.20 2.56
N LEU A 56 1.31 -14.20 3.30
CA LEU A 56 0.76 -14.34 4.63
C LEU A 56 -0.47 -13.44 4.77
N GLU A 57 -1.37 -13.77 5.68
CA GLU A 57 -2.50 -12.89 5.99
C GLU A 57 -2.00 -11.50 6.43
N ALA A 58 -2.60 -10.43 5.86
CA ALA A 58 -2.12 -9.06 6.01
C ALA A 58 -1.99 -8.62 7.48
N ALA A 59 -2.93 -9.04 8.34
CA ALA A 59 -2.90 -8.73 9.78
C ALA A 59 -1.74 -9.39 10.54
N GLN A 60 -1.12 -10.44 9.98
CA GLN A 60 -0.02 -11.16 10.62
C GLN A 60 1.35 -10.61 10.23
N LEU A 61 1.43 -9.83 9.16
CA LEU A 61 2.69 -9.32 8.60
C LEU A 61 3.53 -8.53 9.61
N PRO A 62 2.98 -7.62 10.43
CA PRO A 62 3.78 -6.89 11.40
C PRO A 62 4.47 -7.77 12.45
N ARG A 63 3.88 -8.94 12.75
CA ARG A 63 4.43 -9.88 13.74
C ARG A 63 5.52 -10.77 13.15
N SER A 64 5.69 -10.78 11.85
CA SER A 64 6.66 -11.64 11.16
C SER A 64 8.01 -10.99 10.90
N PHE A 65 8.26 -9.75 11.37
CA PHE A 65 9.49 -9.02 11.08
C PHE A 65 10.76 -9.68 11.63
N GLU A 66 10.65 -10.42 12.74
CA GLU A 66 11.82 -11.11 13.32
C GLU A 66 12.27 -12.30 12.46
N ASP A 67 11.39 -12.82 11.60
CA ASP A 67 11.62 -14.02 10.80
C ASP A 67 11.90 -13.73 9.32
N VAL A 68 12.00 -12.45 8.92
CA VAL A 68 12.10 -12.06 7.51
C VAL A 68 13.06 -10.90 7.30
N ASP A 69 13.59 -10.79 6.10
CA ASP A 69 14.46 -9.66 5.72
C ASP A 69 13.64 -8.44 5.36
N LEU A 70 12.49 -8.63 4.70
CA LEU A 70 11.58 -7.57 4.23
C LEU A 70 10.13 -8.01 4.29
N ALA A 71 9.23 -7.06 4.51
CA ALA A 71 7.78 -7.27 4.40
C ALA A 71 7.06 -6.05 3.84
N THR A 72 5.98 -6.26 3.08
CA THR A 72 5.02 -5.21 2.74
C THR A 72 3.85 -5.25 3.72
N VAL A 73 3.57 -4.13 4.35
CA VAL A 73 2.53 -4.02 5.39
C VAL A 73 1.58 -2.89 5.06
N ASN A 74 0.28 -3.14 5.14
CA ASN A 74 -0.74 -2.11 5.03
C ASN A 74 -0.65 -1.15 6.22
N THR A 75 -0.82 0.13 5.97
CA THR A 75 -0.67 1.22 6.96
C THR A 75 -1.49 0.99 8.24
N ASN A 76 -2.75 0.52 8.12
CA ASN A 76 -3.59 0.26 9.28
C ASN A 76 -2.97 -0.78 10.22
N TYR A 77 -2.48 -1.90 9.69
CA TYR A 77 -1.82 -2.94 10.48
C TYR A 77 -0.47 -2.50 11.04
N ALA A 78 0.27 -1.66 10.30
CA ALA A 78 1.49 -1.06 10.81
C ALA A 78 1.20 -0.17 12.03
N LEU A 79 0.21 0.70 11.95
CA LEU A 79 -0.20 1.57 13.05
C LEU A 79 -0.72 0.79 14.26
N GLU A 80 -1.51 -0.26 14.06
CA GLU A 80 -1.99 -1.17 15.12
C GLU A 80 -0.83 -1.89 15.84
N ALA A 81 0.24 -2.17 15.10
CA ALA A 81 1.47 -2.75 15.66
C ALA A 81 2.42 -1.73 16.30
N GLY A 82 2.03 -0.45 16.37
CA GLY A 82 2.84 0.63 16.93
C GLY A 82 3.96 1.14 16.02
N LEU A 83 3.97 0.73 14.75
CA LEU A 83 4.91 1.23 13.75
C LEU A 83 4.43 2.57 13.18
N ASN A 84 5.37 3.43 12.84
CA ASN A 84 5.09 4.66 12.11
C ASN A 84 5.64 4.55 10.69
N PRO A 85 4.78 4.33 9.66
CA PRO A 85 5.24 4.15 8.27
C PRO A 85 6.14 5.29 7.77
N ALA A 86 5.90 6.52 8.19
CA ALA A 86 6.72 7.67 7.79
C ALA A 86 8.16 7.63 8.32
N LYS A 87 8.43 6.83 9.37
CA LYS A 87 9.75 6.72 10.00
C LYS A 87 10.38 5.35 9.80
N ASP A 88 9.54 4.30 9.85
CA ASP A 88 9.99 2.92 9.94
C ASP A 88 9.98 2.23 8.57
N ALA A 89 9.24 2.75 7.58
CA ALA A 89 9.23 2.18 6.24
C ALA A 89 10.45 2.59 5.42
N LEU A 90 11.00 1.65 4.67
CA LEU A 90 12.05 1.90 3.67
C LEU A 90 11.47 2.54 2.39
N VAL A 91 10.25 2.14 2.03
CA VAL A 91 9.51 2.63 0.87
C VAL A 91 8.03 2.78 1.24
N LEU A 92 7.42 3.89 0.82
CA LEU A 92 5.99 4.14 0.94
C LEU A 92 5.37 4.34 -0.44
N GLU A 93 4.10 3.97 -0.58
CA GLU A 93 3.32 4.39 -1.73
C GLU A 93 3.18 5.92 -1.77
N ASP A 94 3.22 6.47 -2.95
CA ASP A 94 2.97 7.89 -3.19
C ASP A 94 1.46 8.18 -3.36
N LYS A 95 1.12 9.48 -3.49
CA LYS A 95 -0.25 9.96 -3.70
C LYS A 95 -0.86 9.53 -5.05
N GLU A 96 -0.05 9.06 -5.98
CA GLU A 96 -0.47 8.60 -7.31
C GLU A 96 -0.82 7.10 -7.32
N SER A 97 -0.82 6.47 -6.15
CA SER A 97 -1.22 5.08 -6.01
C SER A 97 -2.66 4.87 -6.51
N PRO A 98 -2.91 3.82 -7.33
CA PRO A 98 -4.27 3.47 -7.76
C PRO A 98 -5.16 2.98 -6.62
N TYR A 99 -4.60 2.80 -5.44
CA TYR A 99 -5.28 2.31 -4.24
C TYR A 99 -5.71 3.43 -3.27
N ALA A 100 -5.74 4.68 -3.73
CA ALA A 100 -6.30 5.76 -2.93
C ALA A 100 -7.76 5.47 -2.56
N ASN A 101 -8.13 5.79 -1.32
CA ASN A 101 -9.53 5.66 -0.88
C ASN A 101 -10.40 6.66 -1.63
N ILE A 102 -11.60 6.23 -2.00
CA ILE A 102 -12.54 6.99 -2.80
C ILE A 102 -13.93 7.05 -2.15
N ILE A 103 -14.74 8.01 -2.57
CA ILE A 103 -16.17 8.04 -2.31
C ILE A 103 -16.87 7.39 -3.50
N ALA A 104 -17.45 6.22 -3.31
CA ALA A 104 -18.24 5.54 -4.32
C ALA A 104 -19.73 5.92 -4.20
N VAL A 105 -20.36 6.25 -5.33
CA VAL A 105 -21.78 6.57 -5.44
C VAL A 105 -22.41 5.79 -6.59
N ARG A 106 -23.74 5.76 -6.66
CA ARG A 106 -24.43 5.19 -7.83
C ARG A 106 -24.14 6.05 -9.07
N GLN A 107 -24.08 5.42 -10.21
CA GLN A 107 -23.96 6.12 -11.49
C GLN A 107 -25.08 7.15 -11.65
N GLY A 108 -24.73 8.40 -11.91
CA GLY A 108 -25.66 9.52 -12.04
C GLY A 108 -25.86 10.33 -10.74
N ASP A 109 -25.44 9.82 -9.58
CA ASP A 109 -25.55 10.53 -8.31
C ASP A 109 -24.33 11.43 -7.99
N GLU A 110 -23.28 11.36 -8.79
CA GLU A 110 -22.01 12.07 -8.56
C GLU A 110 -22.18 13.59 -8.47
N ASN A 111 -23.17 14.16 -9.18
CA ASN A 111 -23.44 15.60 -9.19
C ASN A 111 -24.51 16.06 -8.21
N ARG A 112 -25.04 15.17 -7.36
CA ARG A 112 -26.02 15.55 -6.35
C ARG A 112 -25.41 16.53 -5.35
N PRO A 113 -26.13 17.59 -4.95
CA PRO A 113 -25.61 18.63 -4.06
C PRO A 113 -25.06 18.11 -2.72
N GLU A 114 -25.71 17.11 -2.14
CA GLU A 114 -25.28 16.49 -0.89
C GLU A 114 -23.97 15.70 -1.05
N ILE A 115 -23.77 15.01 -2.18
CA ILE A 115 -22.53 14.30 -2.48
C ILE A 115 -21.41 15.29 -2.70
N GLN A 116 -21.65 16.35 -3.47
CA GLN A 116 -20.65 17.40 -3.71
C GLN A 116 -20.26 18.14 -2.42
N LYS A 117 -21.19 18.37 -1.50
CA LYS A 117 -20.89 18.92 -0.17
C LYS A 117 -20.00 17.97 0.65
N LEU A 118 -20.28 16.67 0.63
CA LEU A 118 -19.47 15.68 1.32
C LEU A 118 -18.04 15.63 0.75
N VAL A 119 -17.89 15.57 -0.58
CA VAL A 119 -16.58 15.58 -1.24
C VAL A 119 -15.79 16.82 -0.84
N LYS A 120 -16.42 18.01 -0.96
CA LYS A 120 -15.78 19.29 -0.59
C LYS A 120 -15.36 19.35 0.89
N ALA A 121 -16.18 18.80 1.78
CA ALA A 121 -15.86 18.75 3.21
C ALA A 121 -14.65 17.84 3.47
N LEU A 122 -14.61 16.65 2.85
CA LEU A 122 -13.51 15.68 3.03
C LEU A 122 -12.20 16.12 2.35
N GLN A 123 -12.26 16.96 1.32
CA GLN A 123 -11.09 17.50 0.63
C GLN A 123 -10.69 18.90 1.13
N SER A 124 -11.16 19.30 2.30
CA SER A 124 -10.85 20.61 2.87
C SER A 124 -9.44 20.69 3.45
N GLU A 125 -8.92 21.91 3.56
CA GLU A 125 -7.65 22.19 4.26
C GLU A 125 -7.71 21.80 5.75
N GLU A 126 -8.90 21.83 6.34
CA GLU A 126 -9.13 21.39 7.71
C GLU A 126 -8.87 19.88 7.86
N ILE A 127 -9.35 19.07 6.90
CA ILE A 127 -9.09 17.63 6.87
C ILE A 127 -7.61 17.35 6.59
N LYS A 128 -6.94 18.09 5.71
CA LYS A 128 -5.50 17.94 5.49
C LYS A 128 -4.71 18.18 6.79
N LYS A 129 -5.04 19.24 7.52
CA LYS A 129 -4.40 19.52 8.82
C LYS A 129 -4.66 18.42 9.83
N PHE A 130 -5.92 17.97 9.94
CA PHE A 130 -6.28 16.84 10.81
C PHE A 130 -5.46 15.58 10.49
N ILE A 131 -5.35 15.22 9.20
CA ILE A 131 -4.56 14.06 8.76
C ILE A 131 -3.09 14.25 9.16
N ALA A 132 -2.51 15.41 8.89
CA ALA A 132 -1.11 15.71 9.21
C ALA A 132 -0.84 15.62 10.73
N GLU A 133 -1.70 16.20 11.54
CA GLU A 133 -1.56 16.22 13.00
C GLU A 133 -1.76 14.84 13.62
N LYS A 134 -2.81 14.12 13.18
CA LYS A 134 -3.19 12.84 13.76
C LYS A 134 -2.26 11.70 13.32
N TYR A 135 -1.93 11.64 12.04
CA TYR A 135 -1.20 10.50 11.46
C TYR A 135 0.28 10.78 11.19
N LYS A 136 0.74 12.04 11.36
CA LYS A 136 2.17 12.43 11.33
C LYS A 136 2.93 11.87 10.13
N GLY A 137 2.30 11.90 8.95
CA GLY A 137 2.88 11.42 7.70
C GLY A 137 2.63 9.93 7.38
N ALA A 138 2.03 9.15 8.28
CA ALA A 138 1.67 7.75 8.02
C ALA A 138 0.52 7.60 7.01
N ILE A 139 -0.32 8.62 6.86
CA ILE A 139 -1.38 8.71 5.85
C ILE A 139 -1.14 9.96 5.01
N VAL A 140 -1.20 9.81 3.71
CA VAL A 140 -0.97 10.89 2.74
C VAL A 140 -2.30 11.24 2.05
N PRO A 141 -2.76 12.51 2.11
CA PRO A 141 -3.91 12.95 1.32
C PRO A 141 -3.62 12.82 -0.18
N ALA A 142 -4.59 12.28 -0.92
CA ALA A 142 -4.54 12.13 -2.39
C ALA A 142 -5.29 13.26 -3.13
N PHE A 143 -5.54 14.40 -2.49
CA PHE A 143 -6.29 15.54 -3.02
C PHE A 143 -5.60 16.87 -2.71
#